data_294d01a3b6bf2362adc48dbf63b24251
#
_entry.id   294d01a3b6bf2362adc48dbf63b24251
#
_cell.length_a   1.000
_cell.length_b   1.000
_cell.length_c   1.000
_cell.angle_alpha   90.00
_cell.angle_beta   90.00
_cell.angle_gamma   90.00
#
_symmetry.space_group_name_H-M   'P 1'
#
loop_
_entity.id
_entity.type
_entity.pdbx_description
1 polymer ?
#
loop_
_entity_poly.entity_id
_entity_poly.type
_entity_poly.pdbx_seq_one_letter_code
_entity_poly.pdbx_strand_id
1 'polypeptide(L)'
;MLFKETIESLNIDPEGTYIDGTAGGGGHSGAILQRLTTGTLLSIDRDPDAIAVVKGRLGKYPGSVVAMGNFCDMDKIALEHGIVNVDGVLLDIGVSSYQLDTAERGFSYHADAPLDMRMSQSGTSAADLVNTLSWQELAEIISRYGEDKSAVRIAKGIVKAREEKPIETTLELAEIIRESVPAAVRRAEGHPARRTFQALRIAVNGELDALKKGLAAAFGLLKPGGRLSVITFHSLEDRIVKQQMNKWCEGCTCPKDFPVCVCGNKPKGKLIYKKGLAPSEEELRENPRARSARLRVIEKL
;
A
#
# COMPACT_ATOMS: atom_id res chain seq x y z
N MET A 1 -11.80 1.57 -3.86
CA MET A 1 -11.33 1.75 -5.24
C MET A 1 -11.30 0.41 -5.92
N LEU A 2 -11.67 0.32 -7.21
CA LEU A 2 -11.84 -0.96 -7.92
C LEU A 2 -12.67 -1.96 -7.08
N PHE A 3 -13.71 -1.43 -6.44
CA PHE A 3 -14.44 -2.13 -5.38
C PHE A 3 -15.09 -3.42 -5.88
N LYS A 4 -15.85 -3.32 -6.97
CA LYS A 4 -16.56 -4.45 -7.57
C LYS A 4 -15.58 -5.51 -8.07
N GLU A 5 -14.59 -5.09 -8.84
CA GLU A 5 -13.59 -5.95 -9.46
C GLU A 5 -12.75 -6.68 -8.39
N THR A 6 -12.44 -5.98 -7.29
CA THR A 6 -11.66 -6.56 -6.18
C THR A 6 -12.45 -7.66 -5.48
N ILE A 7 -13.72 -7.40 -5.16
CA ILE A 7 -14.55 -8.40 -4.48
C ILE A 7 -14.86 -9.60 -5.39
N GLU A 8 -15.12 -9.37 -6.69
CA GLU A 8 -15.30 -10.43 -7.66
C GLU A 8 -14.03 -11.27 -7.85
N SER A 9 -12.86 -10.63 -7.84
CA SER A 9 -11.58 -11.32 -8.02
C SER A 9 -11.23 -12.30 -6.92
N LEU A 10 -11.71 -12.07 -5.70
CA LEU A 10 -11.50 -12.97 -4.56
C LEU A 10 -12.25 -14.31 -4.71
N ASN A 11 -13.27 -14.39 -5.57
CA ASN A 11 -14.10 -15.60 -5.78
C ASN A 11 -14.58 -16.18 -4.45
N ILE A 12 -15.31 -15.37 -3.68
CA ILE A 12 -15.65 -15.64 -2.28
C ILE A 12 -16.53 -16.89 -2.16
N ASP A 13 -16.01 -17.87 -1.39
CA ASP A 13 -16.77 -18.99 -0.85
C ASP A 13 -17.46 -18.51 0.44
N PRO A 14 -18.81 -18.66 0.58
CA PRO A 14 -19.53 -18.26 1.77
C PRO A 14 -19.06 -18.90 3.08
N GLU A 15 -18.40 -20.04 3.03
CA GLU A 15 -17.84 -20.75 4.20
C GLU A 15 -16.33 -20.55 4.34
N GLY A 16 -15.71 -19.81 3.43
CA GLY A 16 -14.27 -19.61 3.33
C GLY A 16 -13.70 -18.68 4.41
N THR A 17 -12.39 -18.67 4.52
CA THR A 17 -11.62 -17.81 5.42
C THR A 17 -10.84 -16.79 4.61
N TYR A 18 -10.96 -15.52 4.98
CA TYR A 18 -10.35 -14.40 4.24
C TYR A 18 -9.55 -13.49 5.18
N ILE A 19 -8.57 -12.79 4.60
CA ILE A 19 -7.84 -11.72 5.29
C ILE A 19 -7.95 -10.45 4.45
N ASP A 20 -8.38 -9.35 5.07
CA ASP A 20 -8.19 -8.00 4.58
C ASP A 20 -7.05 -7.38 5.40
N GLY A 21 -5.85 -7.28 4.78
CA GLY A 21 -4.64 -6.77 5.45
C GLY A 21 -4.58 -5.25 5.56
N THR A 22 -5.57 -4.54 5.01
CA THR A 22 -5.64 -3.08 4.88
C THR A 22 -7.08 -2.60 5.08
N ALA A 23 -7.64 -2.91 6.24
CA ALA A 23 -9.06 -2.76 6.50
C ALA A 23 -9.59 -1.31 6.35
N GLY A 24 -8.78 -0.30 6.68
CA GLY A 24 -9.11 1.10 6.54
C GLY A 24 -10.47 1.46 7.15
N GLY A 25 -11.38 1.97 6.34
CA GLY A 25 -12.76 2.27 6.76
C GLY A 25 -13.71 1.06 6.77
N GLY A 26 -13.23 -0.16 6.47
CA GLY A 26 -14.01 -1.40 6.47
C GLY A 26 -14.92 -1.58 5.24
N GLY A 27 -14.64 -0.88 4.15
CA GLY A 27 -15.46 -0.99 2.94
C GLY A 27 -15.38 -2.36 2.28
N HIS A 28 -14.18 -2.79 1.91
CA HIS A 28 -13.92 -4.12 1.34
C HIS A 28 -14.24 -5.22 2.35
N SER A 29 -13.77 -5.10 3.60
CA SER A 29 -14.07 -6.03 4.69
C SER A 29 -15.59 -6.24 4.86
N GLY A 30 -16.39 -5.18 4.85
CA GLY A 30 -17.84 -5.27 4.94
C GLY A 30 -18.48 -6.01 3.77
N ALA A 31 -17.98 -5.79 2.54
CA ALA A 31 -18.48 -6.47 1.36
C ALA A 31 -18.11 -7.96 1.32
N ILE A 32 -16.96 -8.33 1.87
CA ILE A 32 -16.57 -9.74 2.06
C ILE A 32 -17.51 -10.38 3.08
N LEU A 33 -17.67 -9.79 4.27
CA LEU A 33 -18.54 -10.29 5.34
C LEU A 33 -20.00 -10.48 4.90
N GLN A 34 -20.53 -9.60 4.06
CA GLN A 34 -21.89 -9.74 3.49
C GLN A 34 -22.05 -10.96 2.60
N ARG A 35 -20.97 -11.54 2.09
CA ARG A 35 -20.99 -12.76 1.25
C ARG A 35 -20.71 -14.03 2.04
N LEU A 36 -20.17 -13.88 3.26
CA LEU A 36 -19.92 -15.02 4.15
C LEU A 36 -21.20 -15.41 4.89
N THR A 37 -21.38 -16.72 5.08
CA THR A 37 -22.44 -17.32 5.90
C THR A 37 -21.86 -17.84 7.22
N THR A 38 -20.99 -18.84 7.14
CA THR A 38 -20.26 -19.44 8.26
C THR A 38 -18.76 -19.16 8.21
N GLY A 39 -18.30 -18.51 7.12
CA GLY A 39 -16.91 -18.16 6.91
C GLY A 39 -16.39 -17.09 7.87
N THR A 40 -15.09 -16.85 7.83
CA THR A 40 -14.39 -15.92 8.72
C THR A 40 -13.61 -14.88 7.93
N LEU A 41 -13.62 -13.63 8.39
CA LEU A 41 -12.77 -12.55 7.89
C LEU A 41 -11.91 -11.99 9.02
N LEU A 42 -10.59 -12.03 8.83
CA LEU A 42 -9.64 -11.28 9.65
C LEU A 42 -9.33 -9.95 8.96
N SER A 43 -9.74 -8.85 9.58
CA SER A 43 -9.47 -7.48 9.14
C SER A 43 -8.32 -6.90 9.94
N ILE A 44 -7.23 -6.53 9.27
CA ILE A 44 -6.01 -5.99 9.88
C ILE A 44 -5.83 -4.54 9.44
N ASP A 45 -5.46 -3.67 10.35
CA ASP A 45 -4.94 -2.34 10.02
C ASP A 45 -3.91 -1.90 11.06
N ARG A 46 -2.95 -1.09 10.63
CA ARG A 46 -1.94 -0.50 11.52
C ARG A 46 -2.37 0.81 12.14
N ASP A 47 -3.42 1.45 11.60
CA ASP A 47 -3.96 2.72 12.06
C ASP A 47 -4.98 2.48 13.18
N PRO A 48 -4.76 2.99 14.40
CA PRO A 48 -5.71 2.84 15.50
C PRO A 48 -7.08 3.45 15.19
N ASP A 49 -7.15 4.54 14.40
CA ASP A 49 -8.42 5.15 14.01
C ASP A 49 -9.22 4.22 13.07
N ALA A 50 -8.54 3.58 12.12
CA ALA A 50 -9.15 2.58 11.24
C ALA A 50 -9.71 1.41 12.05
N ILE A 51 -8.93 0.90 13.02
CA ILE A 51 -9.36 -0.22 13.89
C ILE A 51 -10.61 0.15 14.70
N ALA A 52 -10.68 1.37 15.25
CA ALA A 52 -11.86 1.82 15.98
C ALA A 52 -13.11 1.83 15.09
N VAL A 53 -12.98 2.36 13.86
CA VAL A 53 -14.07 2.39 12.87
C VAL A 53 -14.50 0.98 12.47
N VAL A 54 -13.54 0.12 12.14
CA VAL A 54 -13.80 -1.26 11.67
C VAL A 54 -14.49 -2.09 12.76
N LYS A 55 -14.02 -2.03 14.02
CA LYS A 55 -14.68 -2.69 15.16
C LYS A 55 -16.15 -2.27 15.31
N GLY A 56 -16.43 -0.97 15.22
CA GLY A 56 -17.80 -0.45 15.31
C GLY A 56 -18.69 -0.92 14.16
N ARG A 57 -18.16 -0.95 12.94
CA ARG A 57 -18.92 -1.29 11.72
C ARG A 57 -19.12 -2.79 11.53
N LEU A 58 -18.09 -3.57 11.80
CA LEU A 58 -18.02 -4.99 11.44
C LEU A 58 -18.26 -5.93 12.63
N GLY A 59 -18.18 -5.46 13.87
CA GLY A 59 -18.35 -6.30 15.06
C GLY A 59 -19.73 -6.97 15.18
N LYS A 60 -20.72 -6.55 14.40
CA LYS A 60 -22.04 -7.19 14.32
C LYS A 60 -22.07 -8.47 13.46
N TYR A 61 -21.05 -8.72 12.65
CA TYR A 61 -20.98 -9.90 11.79
C TYR A 61 -20.33 -11.07 12.55
N PRO A 62 -20.96 -12.25 12.62
CA PRO A 62 -20.46 -13.37 13.42
C PRO A 62 -19.04 -13.83 13.05
N GLY A 63 -18.69 -13.80 11.76
CA GLY A 63 -17.37 -14.21 11.26
C GLY A 63 -16.31 -13.09 11.25
N SER A 64 -16.57 -11.93 11.88
CA SER A 64 -15.66 -10.79 11.87
C SER A 64 -14.63 -10.87 13.00
N VAL A 65 -13.36 -10.89 12.63
CA VAL A 65 -12.20 -10.75 13.54
C VAL A 65 -11.46 -9.49 13.17
N VAL A 66 -11.12 -8.62 14.13
CA VAL A 66 -10.42 -7.35 13.89
C VAL A 66 -9.15 -7.28 14.72
N ALA A 67 -8.01 -7.15 14.09
CA ALA A 67 -6.70 -7.09 14.73
C ALA A 67 -5.95 -5.80 14.35
N MET A 68 -5.30 -5.18 15.32
CA MET A 68 -4.39 -4.07 15.07
C MET A 68 -3.00 -4.61 14.76
N GLY A 69 -2.43 -4.21 13.62
CA GLY A 69 -1.09 -4.61 13.23
C GLY A 69 -0.75 -4.24 11.79
N ASN A 70 0.47 -4.55 11.40
CA ASN A 70 0.91 -4.32 10.03
C ASN A 70 0.70 -5.58 9.19
N PHE A 71 0.14 -5.46 8.01
CA PHE A 71 -0.07 -6.58 7.09
C PHE A 71 1.22 -7.35 6.74
N CYS A 72 2.39 -6.77 6.96
CA CYS A 72 3.66 -7.49 6.78
C CYS A 72 3.87 -8.64 7.79
N ASP A 73 3.15 -8.62 8.91
CA ASP A 73 3.16 -9.65 9.95
C ASP A 73 1.82 -10.43 10.01
N MET A 74 1.04 -10.41 8.91
CA MET A 74 -0.29 -11.02 8.88
C MET A 74 -0.27 -12.53 9.15
N ASP A 75 0.82 -13.22 8.86
CA ASP A 75 1.01 -14.64 9.16
C ASP A 75 1.03 -14.91 10.67
N LYS A 76 1.73 -14.07 11.44
CA LYS A 76 1.78 -14.14 12.89
C LYS A 76 0.42 -13.77 13.50
N ILE A 77 -0.16 -12.64 13.02
CA ILE A 77 -1.48 -12.17 13.48
C ILE A 77 -2.56 -13.23 13.19
N ALA A 78 -2.57 -13.83 12.01
CA ALA A 78 -3.49 -14.89 11.66
C ALA A 78 -3.34 -16.10 12.59
N LEU A 79 -2.10 -16.51 12.89
CA LEU A 79 -1.82 -17.62 13.80
C LEU A 79 -2.33 -17.35 15.23
N GLU A 80 -2.18 -16.13 15.75
CA GLU A 80 -2.70 -15.71 17.07
C GLU A 80 -4.23 -15.84 17.15
N HIS A 81 -4.92 -15.75 16.01
CA HIS A 81 -6.37 -15.94 15.91
C HIS A 81 -6.77 -17.35 15.43
N GLY A 82 -5.84 -18.31 15.41
CA GLY A 82 -6.09 -19.70 15.00
C GLY A 82 -6.31 -19.88 13.49
N ILE A 83 -5.94 -18.89 12.67
CA ILE A 83 -6.08 -18.90 11.20
C ILE A 83 -4.74 -19.33 10.59
N VAL A 84 -4.72 -20.49 9.93
CA VAL A 84 -3.47 -21.07 9.36
C VAL A 84 -3.50 -21.19 7.84
N ASN A 85 -4.70 -21.27 7.24
CA ASN A 85 -4.91 -21.36 5.80
C ASN A 85 -6.13 -20.54 5.41
N VAL A 86 -6.02 -19.78 4.31
CA VAL A 86 -7.09 -18.88 3.87
C VAL A 86 -7.44 -19.08 2.39
N ASP A 87 -8.69 -18.80 2.04
CA ASP A 87 -9.22 -18.87 0.68
C ASP A 87 -8.92 -17.60 -0.11
N GLY A 88 -8.69 -16.48 0.58
CA GLY A 88 -8.29 -15.25 -0.10
C GLY A 88 -7.67 -14.22 0.83
N VAL A 89 -6.81 -13.39 0.23
CA VAL A 89 -6.19 -12.23 0.88
C VAL A 89 -6.39 -11.00 0.01
N LEU A 90 -6.78 -9.90 0.64
CA LEU A 90 -6.88 -8.58 0.03
C LEU A 90 -5.84 -7.63 0.64
N LEU A 91 -5.17 -6.89 -0.22
CA LEU A 91 -4.31 -5.77 0.15
C LEU A 91 -4.68 -4.54 -0.71
N ASP A 92 -5.25 -3.52 -0.10
CA ASP A 92 -5.50 -2.20 -0.71
C ASP A 92 -4.42 -1.24 -0.20
N ILE A 93 -3.27 -1.22 -0.92
CA ILE A 93 -2.03 -0.58 -0.45
C ILE A 93 -2.13 0.94 -0.57
N GLY A 94 -1.54 1.65 0.37
CA GLY A 94 -1.42 3.11 0.37
C GLY A 94 -2.14 3.77 1.53
N VAL A 95 -2.44 5.08 1.37
CA VAL A 95 -3.13 5.88 2.37
C VAL A 95 -4.64 5.76 2.22
N SER A 96 -5.34 5.68 3.33
CA SER A 96 -6.80 5.73 3.33
C SER A 96 -7.31 7.14 3.00
N SER A 97 -8.55 7.23 2.48
CA SER A 97 -9.17 8.54 2.27
C SER A 97 -9.27 9.34 3.57
N TYR A 98 -9.54 8.67 4.69
CA TYR A 98 -9.58 9.31 6.01
C TYR A 98 -8.24 9.97 6.37
N GLN A 99 -7.11 9.28 6.17
CA GLN A 99 -5.78 9.84 6.42
C GLN A 99 -5.47 11.05 5.53
N LEU A 100 -5.93 11.06 4.27
CA LEU A 100 -5.75 12.20 3.36
C LEU A 100 -6.66 13.39 3.69
N ASP A 101 -7.89 13.11 4.16
CA ASP A 101 -8.91 14.12 4.43
C ASP A 101 -8.78 14.73 5.85
N THR A 102 -8.07 14.03 6.76
CA THR A 102 -7.76 14.51 8.11
C THR A 102 -6.45 15.30 8.07
N ALA A 103 -6.55 16.63 8.03
CA ALA A 103 -5.39 17.51 7.86
C ALA A 103 -4.29 17.26 8.92
N GLU A 104 -4.67 17.04 10.17
CA GLU A 104 -3.78 16.83 11.33
C GLU A 104 -2.87 15.61 11.18
N ARG A 105 -3.21 14.67 10.27
CA ARG A 105 -2.38 13.51 9.96
C ARG A 105 -1.18 13.84 9.06
N GLY A 106 -1.14 15.04 8.45
CA GLY A 106 0.00 15.56 7.70
C GLY A 106 0.29 14.89 6.35
N PHE A 107 -0.63 14.11 5.79
CA PHE A 107 -0.43 13.43 4.50
C PHE A 107 -0.63 14.34 3.28
N SER A 108 -1.34 15.47 3.45
CA SER A 108 -1.69 16.38 2.36
C SER A 108 -0.84 17.64 2.37
N TYR A 109 -0.47 18.13 1.20
CA TYR A 109 0.18 19.43 0.98
C TYR A 109 -0.81 20.54 0.57
N HIS A 110 -2.12 20.30 0.71
CA HIS A 110 -3.16 21.25 0.35
C HIS A 110 -3.70 22.04 1.55
N ALA A 111 -3.49 21.56 2.75
CA ALA A 111 -3.90 22.20 4.00
C ALA A 111 -2.69 22.34 4.92
N ASP A 112 -2.64 23.42 5.71
CA ASP A 112 -1.61 23.59 6.73
C ASP A 112 -1.91 22.72 7.94
N ALA A 113 -0.95 21.87 8.31
CA ALA A 113 -1.10 20.90 9.37
C ALA A 113 0.27 20.41 9.87
N PRO A 114 0.36 19.77 11.04
CA PRO A 114 1.59 19.16 11.50
C PRO A 114 2.18 18.19 10.47
N LEU A 115 3.48 18.23 10.25
CA LEU A 115 4.19 17.38 9.28
C LEU A 115 4.45 15.99 9.90
N ASP A 116 3.39 15.18 10.04
CA ASP A 116 3.44 13.89 10.73
C ASP A 116 3.66 12.70 9.78
N MET A 117 2.69 12.35 8.94
CA MET A 117 2.65 11.25 7.98
C MET A 117 2.73 9.82 8.59
N ARG A 118 2.65 9.63 9.90
CA ARG A 118 2.67 8.30 10.54
C ARG A 118 1.30 7.63 10.45
N MET A 119 1.19 6.52 9.76
CA MET A 119 -0.05 5.73 9.72
C MET A 119 -0.38 5.12 11.09
N SER A 120 0.64 4.63 11.81
CA SER A 120 0.49 4.01 13.13
C SER A 120 0.43 5.01 14.29
N GLN A 121 0.53 6.31 14.03
CA GLN A 121 0.61 7.40 15.02
C GLN A 121 1.77 7.24 16.02
N SER A 122 2.76 6.42 15.71
CA SER A 122 3.93 6.16 16.56
C SER A 122 5.21 6.08 15.73
N GLY A 123 6.37 6.28 16.38
CA GLY A 123 7.68 6.24 15.73
C GLY A 123 8.06 7.60 15.12
N THR A 124 9.02 7.58 14.19
CA THR A 124 9.61 8.76 13.53
C THR A 124 8.61 9.40 12.56
N SER A 125 8.38 10.69 12.69
CA SER A 125 7.49 11.48 11.83
C SER A 125 8.21 12.02 10.59
N ALA A 126 7.45 12.59 9.64
CA ALA A 126 8.04 13.30 8.51
C ALA A 126 8.79 14.58 8.96
N ALA A 127 8.32 15.27 10.01
CA ALA A 127 9.03 16.39 10.61
C ALA A 127 10.40 15.96 11.16
N ASP A 128 10.47 14.81 11.84
CA ASP A 128 11.74 14.28 12.32
C ASP A 128 12.71 14.03 11.18
N LEU A 129 12.24 13.39 10.09
CA LEU A 129 13.09 13.10 8.93
C LEU A 129 13.67 14.39 8.31
N VAL A 130 12.82 15.39 8.04
CA VAL A 130 13.28 16.62 7.37
C VAL A 130 14.17 17.47 8.26
N ASN A 131 14.00 17.39 9.58
CA ASN A 131 14.79 18.19 10.52
C ASN A 131 16.09 17.51 10.99
N THR A 132 16.22 16.18 10.84
CA THR A 132 17.40 15.46 11.39
C THR A 132 18.32 14.87 10.33
N LEU A 133 17.77 14.35 9.23
CA LEU A 133 18.57 13.65 8.21
C LEU A 133 19.50 14.61 7.45
N SER A 134 20.65 14.11 7.02
CA SER A 134 21.56 14.84 6.13
C SER A 134 20.90 15.10 4.76
N TRP A 135 21.41 16.08 4.01
CA TRP A 135 20.89 16.31 2.66
C TRP A 135 21.10 15.11 1.72
N GLN A 136 22.13 14.29 1.95
CA GLN A 136 22.39 13.07 1.18
C GLN A 136 21.29 12.02 1.42
N GLU A 137 20.96 11.76 2.69
CA GLU A 137 19.90 10.83 3.06
C GLU A 137 18.53 11.30 2.56
N LEU A 138 18.21 12.59 2.71
CA LEU A 138 16.98 13.17 2.16
C LEU A 138 16.93 13.05 0.62
N ALA A 139 18.04 13.31 -0.07
CA ALA A 139 18.11 13.18 -1.52
C ALA A 139 17.93 11.73 -1.97
N GLU A 140 18.47 10.75 -1.22
CA GLU A 140 18.26 9.33 -1.49
C GLU A 140 16.79 8.95 -1.33
N ILE A 141 16.14 9.36 -0.23
CA ILE A 141 14.71 9.13 0.00
C ILE A 141 13.87 9.72 -1.14
N ILE A 142 14.09 10.99 -1.48
CA ILE A 142 13.32 11.70 -2.50
C ILE A 142 13.55 11.10 -3.89
N SER A 143 14.77 10.72 -4.22
CA SER A 143 15.12 10.09 -5.50
C SER A 143 14.53 8.68 -5.59
N ARG A 144 14.72 7.86 -4.55
CA ARG A 144 14.35 6.44 -4.55
C ARG A 144 12.84 6.22 -4.47
N TYR A 145 12.16 6.99 -3.63
CA TYR A 145 10.73 6.80 -3.35
C TYR A 145 9.82 7.81 -4.05
N GLY A 146 10.36 8.96 -4.46
CA GLY A 146 9.65 9.97 -5.25
C GLY A 146 9.92 9.87 -6.75
N GLU A 147 10.98 9.16 -7.17
CA GLU A 147 11.48 9.15 -8.55
C GLU A 147 11.65 10.61 -9.08
N ASP A 148 12.09 11.54 -8.18
CA ASP A 148 12.20 12.97 -8.49
C ASP A 148 13.62 13.36 -8.92
N LYS A 149 13.73 13.90 -10.12
CA LYS A 149 15.01 14.37 -10.68
C LYS A 149 15.59 15.58 -9.95
N SER A 150 14.78 16.32 -9.20
CA SER A 150 15.19 17.48 -8.42
C SER A 150 15.62 17.12 -6.98
N ALA A 151 15.69 15.84 -6.62
CA ALA A 151 15.92 15.33 -5.27
C ALA A 151 17.05 16.06 -4.51
N VAL A 152 18.22 16.22 -5.14
CA VAL A 152 19.39 16.90 -4.54
C VAL A 152 19.11 18.37 -4.24
N ARG A 153 18.40 19.07 -5.14
CA ARG A 153 18.06 20.48 -4.94
C ARG A 153 17.05 20.65 -3.80
N ILE A 154 16.02 19.80 -3.80
CA ILE A 154 14.99 19.79 -2.75
C ILE A 154 15.63 19.50 -1.39
N ALA A 155 16.46 18.46 -1.29
CA ALA A 155 17.13 18.08 -0.06
C ALA A 155 18.02 19.21 0.50
N LYS A 156 18.80 19.88 -0.36
CA LYS A 156 19.61 21.04 0.04
C LYS A 156 18.75 22.23 0.44
N GLY A 157 17.60 22.45 -0.21
CA GLY A 157 16.64 23.48 0.15
C GLY A 157 16.05 23.24 1.56
N ILE A 158 15.68 21.99 1.85
CA ILE A 158 15.18 21.58 3.16
C ILE A 158 16.23 21.83 4.24
N VAL A 159 17.47 21.35 4.03
CA VAL A 159 18.55 21.52 5.02
C VAL A 159 18.84 23.00 5.27
N LYS A 160 18.90 23.83 4.21
CA LYS A 160 19.10 25.26 4.34
C LYS A 160 17.96 25.94 5.12
N ALA A 161 16.71 25.60 4.82
CA ALA A 161 15.55 26.21 5.48
C ALA A 161 15.51 25.88 6.99
N ARG A 162 15.80 24.63 7.38
CA ARG A 162 15.80 24.22 8.79
C ARG A 162 16.94 24.83 9.64
N GLU A 163 18.00 25.34 9.01
CA GLU A 163 19.06 26.08 9.71
C GLU A 163 18.54 27.41 10.30
N GLU A 164 17.49 27.98 9.68
CA GLU A 164 16.84 29.20 10.16
C GLU A 164 15.74 28.91 11.19
N LYS A 165 14.88 27.92 10.86
CA LYS A 165 13.76 27.50 11.71
C LYS A 165 13.40 26.03 11.41
N PRO A 166 13.12 25.19 12.43
CA PRO A 166 12.59 23.84 12.21
C PRO A 166 11.35 23.85 11.32
N ILE A 167 11.25 22.87 10.43
CA ILE A 167 10.11 22.70 9.53
C ILE A 167 9.06 21.88 10.27
N GLU A 168 7.92 22.48 10.58
CA GLU A 168 6.90 21.90 11.44
C GLU A 168 5.62 21.54 10.69
N THR A 169 5.33 22.25 9.56
CA THR A 169 4.06 22.09 8.90
C THR A 169 4.18 21.62 7.43
N THR A 170 3.08 21.10 6.93
CA THR A 170 2.97 20.60 5.56
C THR A 170 3.14 21.72 4.53
N LEU A 171 2.56 22.91 4.76
CA LEU A 171 2.69 24.03 3.83
C LEU A 171 4.09 24.64 3.85
N GLU A 172 4.75 24.73 5.02
CA GLU A 172 6.15 25.14 5.10
C GLU A 172 7.03 24.25 4.20
N LEU A 173 6.91 22.93 4.35
CA LEU A 173 7.65 21.99 3.52
C LEU A 173 7.30 22.12 2.02
N ALA A 174 6.01 22.22 1.70
CA ALA A 174 5.55 22.34 0.31
C ALA A 174 6.11 23.60 -0.37
N GLU A 175 6.21 24.71 0.35
CA GLU A 175 6.79 25.95 -0.15
C GLU A 175 8.31 25.84 -0.38
N ILE A 176 9.03 25.26 0.58
CA ILE A 176 10.48 25.00 0.45
C ILE A 176 10.76 24.14 -0.80
N ILE A 177 9.94 23.10 -1.03
CA ILE A 177 10.07 22.26 -2.21
C ILE A 177 9.81 23.07 -3.49
N ARG A 178 8.75 23.88 -3.50
CA ARG A 178 8.37 24.72 -4.64
C ARG A 178 9.49 25.70 -5.02
N GLU A 179 10.14 26.31 -4.05
CA GLU A 179 11.25 27.22 -4.26
C GLU A 179 12.53 26.51 -4.72
N SER A 180 12.75 25.28 -4.28
CA SER A 180 13.95 24.49 -4.60
C SER A 180 13.96 23.93 -6.02
N VAL A 181 12.80 23.82 -6.70
CA VAL A 181 12.73 23.23 -8.03
C VAL A 181 12.82 24.28 -9.15
N PRO A 182 13.32 23.90 -10.35
CA PRO A 182 13.38 24.82 -11.49
C PRO A 182 12.01 25.36 -11.90
N ALA A 183 11.97 26.56 -12.47
CA ALA A 183 10.73 27.21 -12.93
C ALA A 183 9.92 26.33 -13.91
N ALA A 184 10.59 25.54 -14.76
CA ALA A 184 9.92 24.61 -15.66
C ALA A 184 9.14 23.52 -14.90
N VAL A 185 9.69 23.00 -13.79
CA VAL A 185 9.02 22.00 -12.92
C VAL A 185 7.83 22.62 -12.17
N ARG A 186 7.99 23.86 -11.70
CA ARG A 186 6.90 24.60 -11.02
C ARG A 186 5.68 24.86 -11.91
N ARG A 187 5.89 24.99 -13.23
CA ARG A 187 4.84 25.26 -14.23
C ARG A 187 4.26 23.98 -14.84
N ALA A 188 4.88 22.81 -14.59
CA ALA A 188 4.41 21.54 -15.11
C ALA A 188 3.09 21.13 -14.44
N GLU A 189 2.37 20.23 -15.09
CA GLU A 189 1.13 19.67 -14.51
C GLU A 189 1.40 18.94 -13.20
N GLY A 190 0.62 19.26 -12.18
CA GLY A 190 0.71 18.70 -10.84
C GLY A 190 1.55 19.54 -9.88
N HIS A 191 1.30 19.35 -8.59
CA HIS A 191 2.00 20.09 -7.54
C HIS A 191 3.45 19.58 -7.37
N PRO A 192 4.49 20.44 -7.32
CA PRO A 192 5.89 20.03 -7.23
C PRO A 192 6.20 19.23 -5.96
N ALA A 193 5.48 19.46 -4.84
CA ALA A 193 5.67 18.70 -3.60
C ALA A 193 5.16 17.25 -3.65
N ARG A 194 4.32 16.89 -4.62
CA ARG A 194 3.65 15.58 -4.67
C ARG A 194 4.61 14.40 -4.53
N ARG A 195 5.73 14.42 -5.27
CA ARG A 195 6.71 13.32 -5.26
C ARG A 195 7.49 13.25 -3.96
N THR A 196 7.85 14.40 -3.42
CA THR A 196 8.57 14.48 -2.14
C THR A 196 7.69 14.04 -0.99
N PHE A 197 6.40 14.43 -0.94
CA PHE A 197 5.44 13.96 0.06
C PHE A 197 5.24 12.44 -0.03
N GLN A 198 5.09 11.89 -1.24
CA GLN A 198 5.06 10.44 -1.44
C GLN A 198 6.34 9.77 -0.90
N ALA A 199 7.51 10.33 -1.20
CA ALA A 199 8.78 9.77 -0.76
C ALA A 199 8.94 9.76 0.76
N LEU A 200 8.60 10.85 1.42
CA LEU A 200 8.65 10.96 2.88
C LEU A 200 7.64 9.99 3.52
N ARG A 201 6.42 9.92 3.00
CA ARG A 201 5.39 8.98 3.47
C ARG A 201 5.88 7.52 3.42
N ILE A 202 6.43 7.13 2.28
CA ILE A 202 7.00 5.78 2.08
C ILE A 202 8.13 5.51 3.10
N ALA A 203 9.00 6.50 3.32
CA ALA A 203 10.12 6.37 4.27
C ALA A 203 9.63 6.26 5.72
N VAL A 204 8.74 7.17 6.16
CA VAL A 204 8.16 7.20 7.51
C VAL A 204 7.49 5.86 7.84
N ASN A 205 6.75 5.29 6.88
CA ASN A 205 5.92 4.12 7.11
C ASN A 205 6.58 2.79 6.71
N GLY A 206 7.76 2.81 6.09
CA GLY A 206 8.45 1.60 5.61
C GLY A 206 7.62 0.82 4.58
N GLU A 207 6.81 1.51 3.76
CA GLU A 207 5.73 0.92 2.96
C GLU A 207 6.22 -0.16 1.99
N LEU A 208 7.32 0.07 1.26
CA LEU A 208 7.78 -0.87 0.23
C LEU A 208 8.39 -2.15 0.82
N ASP A 209 9.02 -2.07 1.99
CA ASP A 209 9.56 -3.26 2.65
C ASP A 209 8.46 -4.04 3.36
N ALA A 210 7.47 -3.35 3.94
CA ALA A 210 6.25 -3.97 4.44
C ALA A 210 5.50 -4.70 3.31
N LEU A 211 5.39 -4.08 2.11
CA LEU A 211 4.76 -4.70 0.95
C LEU A 211 5.45 -5.99 0.53
N LYS A 212 6.78 -6.02 0.43
CA LYS A 212 7.53 -7.24 0.06
C LYS A 212 7.28 -8.38 1.06
N LYS A 213 7.35 -8.08 2.36
CA LYS A 213 7.10 -9.07 3.43
C LYS A 213 5.63 -9.51 3.42
N GLY A 214 4.70 -8.57 3.32
CA GLY A 214 3.27 -8.85 3.30
C GLY A 214 2.84 -9.71 2.11
N LEU A 215 3.39 -9.48 0.91
CA LEU A 215 3.16 -10.34 -0.24
C LEU A 215 3.58 -11.79 0.03
N ALA A 216 4.76 -12.00 0.64
CA ALA A 216 5.25 -13.33 0.96
C ALA A 216 4.37 -14.01 2.03
N ALA A 217 3.99 -13.30 3.08
CA ALA A 217 3.10 -13.78 4.13
C ALA A 217 1.72 -14.14 3.56
N ALA A 218 1.12 -13.24 2.77
CA ALA A 218 -0.18 -13.46 2.12
C ALA A 218 -0.18 -14.73 1.26
N PHE A 219 0.81 -14.85 0.36
CA PHE A 219 0.89 -16.00 -0.53
C PHE A 219 1.19 -17.31 0.23
N GLY A 220 1.95 -17.23 1.33
CA GLY A 220 2.21 -18.36 2.22
C GLY A 220 0.93 -18.91 2.85
N LEU A 221 0.06 -18.03 3.33
CA LEU A 221 -1.21 -18.38 4.00
C LEU A 221 -2.27 -18.93 3.05
N LEU A 222 -2.22 -18.66 1.74
CA LEU A 222 -3.23 -19.15 0.82
C LEU A 222 -3.25 -20.67 0.74
N LYS A 223 -4.45 -21.25 0.70
CA LYS A 223 -4.70 -22.62 0.24
C LYS A 223 -4.43 -22.74 -1.27
N PRO A 224 -4.18 -23.95 -1.82
CA PRO A 224 -4.30 -24.18 -3.25
C PRO A 224 -5.70 -23.75 -3.76
N GLY A 225 -5.75 -23.00 -4.87
CA GLY A 225 -6.97 -22.36 -5.38
C GLY A 225 -7.32 -21.01 -4.72
N GLY A 226 -6.68 -20.66 -3.59
CA GLY A 226 -6.87 -19.38 -2.93
C GLY A 226 -6.28 -18.21 -3.71
N ARG A 227 -6.83 -17.00 -3.52
CA ARG A 227 -6.47 -15.82 -4.30
C ARG A 227 -5.92 -14.67 -3.48
N LEU A 228 -4.86 -14.05 -4.00
CA LEU A 228 -4.31 -12.78 -3.49
C LEU A 228 -4.68 -11.66 -4.46
N SER A 229 -5.46 -10.71 -3.98
CA SER A 229 -5.86 -9.49 -4.68
C SER A 229 -5.13 -8.30 -4.09
N VAL A 230 -4.39 -7.54 -4.93
CA VAL A 230 -3.59 -6.39 -4.48
C VAL A 230 -3.93 -5.18 -5.33
N ILE A 231 -4.33 -4.08 -4.67
CA ILE A 231 -4.51 -2.77 -5.29
C ILE A 231 -3.30 -1.92 -4.96
N THR A 232 -2.72 -1.28 -5.96
CA THR A 232 -1.56 -0.38 -5.85
C THR A 232 -1.87 0.98 -6.45
N PHE A 233 -1.22 2.05 -6.00
CA PHE A 233 -1.52 3.43 -6.40
C PHE A 233 -0.35 4.17 -7.06
N HIS A 234 0.86 3.63 -7.00
CA HIS A 234 2.02 4.20 -7.68
C HIS A 234 2.95 3.15 -8.29
N SER A 235 3.84 3.61 -9.18
CA SER A 235 4.74 2.78 -9.98
C SER A 235 5.62 1.84 -9.17
N LEU A 236 6.09 2.26 -8.00
CA LEU A 236 7.00 1.46 -7.16
C LEU A 236 6.27 0.25 -6.55
N GLU A 237 5.07 0.46 -6.02
CA GLU A 237 4.22 -0.63 -5.51
C GLU A 237 3.88 -1.61 -6.63
N ASP A 238 3.36 -1.09 -7.74
CA ASP A 238 2.92 -1.93 -8.88
C ASP A 238 4.08 -2.77 -9.43
N ARG A 239 5.30 -2.20 -9.49
CA ARG A 239 6.52 -2.89 -9.90
C ARG A 239 6.84 -4.05 -8.98
N ILE A 240 6.80 -3.86 -7.65
CA ILE A 240 7.07 -4.89 -6.65
C ILE A 240 6.05 -6.01 -6.77
N VAL A 241 4.76 -5.70 -6.77
CA VAL A 241 3.67 -6.69 -6.87
C VAL A 241 3.79 -7.49 -8.18
N LYS A 242 3.97 -6.79 -9.32
CA LYS A 242 4.14 -7.43 -10.64
C LYS A 242 5.33 -8.39 -10.67
N GLN A 243 6.48 -7.94 -10.18
CA GLN A 243 7.69 -8.78 -10.18
C GLN A 243 7.52 -10.01 -9.29
N GLN A 244 6.95 -9.84 -8.10
CA GLN A 244 6.74 -10.93 -7.17
C GLN A 244 5.72 -11.95 -7.69
N MET A 245 4.58 -11.50 -8.22
CA MET A 245 3.57 -12.39 -8.80
C MET A 245 4.11 -13.13 -10.03
N ASN A 246 4.86 -12.45 -10.91
CA ASN A 246 5.49 -13.12 -12.06
C ASN A 246 6.46 -14.22 -11.59
N LYS A 247 7.28 -13.95 -10.57
CA LYS A 247 8.20 -14.93 -9.99
C LYS A 247 7.47 -16.18 -9.49
N TRP A 248 6.30 -16.05 -8.89
CA TRP A 248 5.49 -17.20 -8.48
C TRP A 248 4.87 -17.97 -9.66
N CYS A 249 4.70 -17.31 -10.81
CA CYS A 249 4.21 -17.94 -12.03
C CYS A 249 5.33 -18.57 -12.88
N GLU A 250 6.60 -18.37 -12.51
CA GLU A 250 7.71 -18.93 -13.25
C GLU A 250 7.74 -20.46 -13.14
N GLY A 251 7.76 -21.11 -14.32
CA GLY A 251 7.91 -22.54 -14.45
C GLY A 251 9.39 -22.95 -14.58
N CYS A 252 9.63 -23.93 -15.42
CA CYS A 252 10.98 -24.41 -15.70
C CYS A 252 11.94 -23.30 -16.11
N THR A 253 13.10 -23.21 -15.43
CA THR A 253 14.18 -22.23 -15.65
C THR A 253 15.37 -22.81 -16.42
N CYS A 254 15.28 -24.07 -16.88
CA CYS A 254 16.32 -24.69 -17.72
C CYS A 254 16.44 -23.95 -19.06
N PRO A 255 17.65 -23.97 -19.68
CA PRO A 255 17.81 -23.55 -21.06
C PRO A 255 16.83 -24.28 -21.98
N LYS A 256 16.31 -23.59 -23.00
CA LYS A 256 15.27 -24.13 -23.90
C LYS A 256 15.74 -25.33 -24.73
N ASP A 257 17.03 -25.48 -24.92
CA ASP A 257 17.72 -26.56 -25.64
C ASP A 257 18.00 -27.79 -24.78
N PHE A 258 17.68 -27.74 -23.49
CA PHE A 258 17.82 -28.89 -22.60
C PHE A 258 16.76 -29.95 -22.90
N PRO A 259 17.15 -31.20 -23.19
CA PRO A 259 16.20 -32.26 -23.58
C PRO A 259 15.28 -32.69 -22.45
N VAL A 260 15.71 -32.51 -21.19
CA VAL A 260 14.91 -32.87 -20.00
C VAL A 260 15.07 -31.78 -18.94
N CYS A 261 13.95 -31.44 -18.29
CA CYS A 261 13.96 -30.48 -17.20
C CYS A 261 14.69 -31.03 -15.97
N VAL A 262 15.77 -30.34 -15.53
CA VAL A 262 16.56 -30.69 -14.36
C VAL A 262 16.39 -29.74 -13.18
N CYS A 263 15.74 -28.57 -13.38
CA CYS A 263 15.55 -27.59 -12.29
C CYS A 263 14.43 -27.95 -11.33
N GLY A 264 13.48 -28.80 -11.72
CA GLY A 264 12.34 -29.18 -10.90
C GLY A 264 11.37 -28.02 -10.57
N ASN A 265 11.62 -26.80 -11.12
CA ASN A 265 10.80 -25.63 -10.80
C ASN A 265 9.44 -25.72 -11.48
N LYS A 266 8.40 -25.57 -10.67
CA LYS A 266 7.01 -25.55 -11.13
C LYS A 266 6.38 -24.21 -10.76
N PRO A 267 5.46 -23.67 -11.57
CA PRO A 267 4.69 -22.51 -11.18
C PRO A 267 3.97 -22.75 -9.85
N LYS A 268 4.05 -21.77 -8.96
CA LYS A 268 3.36 -21.79 -7.65
C LYS A 268 2.04 -21.03 -7.70
N GLY A 269 1.83 -20.25 -8.75
CA GLY A 269 0.64 -19.43 -8.93
C GLY A 269 0.32 -19.18 -10.40
N LYS A 270 -0.90 -18.71 -10.64
CA LYS A 270 -1.44 -18.35 -11.95
C LYS A 270 -2.05 -16.96 -11.86
N LEU A 271 -1.63 -16.03 -12.73
CA LEU A 271 -2.26 -14.71 -12.83
C LEU A 271 -3.69 -14.84 -13.34
N ILE A 272 -4.64 -14.26 -12.62
CA ILE A 272 -6.04 -14.15 -13.08
C ILE A 272 -6.14 -13.08 -14.17
N TYR A 273 -5.47 -11.95 -13.98
CA TYR A 273 -5.34 -10.91 -15.00
C TYR A 273 -3.88 -10.82 -15.46
N LYS A 274 -3.61 -11.07 -16.74
CA LYS A 274 -2.25 -10.96 -17.32
C LYS A 274 -1.66 -9.55 -17.18
N LYS A 275 -2.52 -8.53 -17.29
CA LYS A 275 -2.19 -7.13 -17.04
C LYS A 275 -2.94 -6.67 -15.78
N GLY A 276 -2.36 -5.72 -15.02
CA GLY A 276 -3.10 -5.11 -13.93
C GLY A 276 -4.37 -4.43 -14.44
N LEU A 277 -5.50 -4.66 -13.78
CA LEU A 277 -6.78 -4.04 -14.09
C LEU A 277 -6.75 -2.58 -13.69
N ALA A 278 -7.16 -1.68 -14.58
CA ALA A 278 -7.33 -0.26 -14.32
C ALA A 278 -8.78 0.05 -13.95
N PRO A 279 -9.05 1.14 -13.24
CA PRO A 279 -10.40 1.64 -13.02
C PRO A 279 -11.13 1.93 -14.34
N SER A 280 -12.44 1.73 -14.34
CA SER A 280 -13.30 2.13 -15.44
C SER A 280 -13.43 3.64 -15.55
N GLU A 281 -13.88 4.14 -16.70
CA GLU A 281 -14.17 5.58 -16.86
C GLU A 281 -15.28 6.06 -15.90
N GLU A 282 -16.23 5.18 -15.60
CA GLU A 282 -17.29 5.46 -14.65
C GLU A 282 -16.75 5.68 -13.24
N GLU A 283 -15.91 4.77 -12.75
CA GLU A 283 -15.24 4.91 -11.46
C GLU A 283 -14.37 6.17 -11.40
N LEU A 284 -13.68 6.52 -12.49
CA LEU A 284 -12.85 7.73 -12.53
C LEU A 284 -13.65 9.03 -12.44
N ARG A 285 -14.90 9.04 -12.92
CA ARG A 285 -15.82 10.17 -12.77
C ARG A 285 -16.29 10.31 -11.33
N GLU A 286 -16.61 9.20 -10.67
CA GLU A 286 -17.09 9.20 -9.28
C GLU A 286 -15.94 9.36 -8.28
N ASN A 287 -14.77 8.77 -8.58
CA ASN A 287 -13.61 8.78 -7.69
C ASN A 287 -12.31 9.08 -8.45
N PRO A 288 -11.96 10.36 -8.67
CA PRO A 288 -10.73 10.76 -9.35
C PRO A 288 -9.44 10.23 -8.69
N ARG A 289 -9.48 9.89 -7.38
CA ARG A 289 -8.35 9.31 -6.65
C ARG A 289 -7.97 7.91 -7.15
N ALA A 290 -8.89 7.23 -7.83
CA ALA A 290 -8.66 5.91 -8.42
C ALA A 290 -7.76 5.95 -9.67
N ARG A 291 -7.44 7.11 -10.22
CA ARG A 291 -6.73 7.26 -11.52
C ARG A 291 -5.46 6.42 -11.66
N SER A 292 -4.71 6.28 -10.59
CA SER A 292 -3.46 5.53 -10.58
C SER A 292 -3.61 4.09 -10.06
N ALA A 293 -4.81 3.69 -9.64
CA ALA A 293 -5.07 2.38 -9.08
C ALA A 293 -4.83 1.25 -10.10
N ARG A 294 -4.27 0.14 -9.62
CA ARG A 294 -4.05 -1.08 -10.40
C ARG A 294 -4.35 -2.29 -9.53
N LEU A 295 -5.33 -3.10 -9.93
CA LEU A 295 -5.63 -4.38 -9.29
C LEU A 295 -4.83 -5.50 -9.96
N ARG A 296 -4.09 -6.26 -9.18
CA ARG A 296 -3.40 -7.49 -9.60
C ARG A 296 -3.90 -8.67 -8.78
N VAL A 297 -4.13 -9.78 -9.44
CA VAL A 297 -4.69 -10.97 -8.80
C VAL A 297 -3.92 -12.21 -9.24
N ILE A 298 -3.52 -13.01 -8.24
CA ILE A 298 -2.89 -14.32 -8.45
C ILE A 298 -3.63 -15.39 -7.66
N GLU A 299 -3.79 -16.54 -8.27
CA GLU A 299 -4.33 -17.76 -7.67
C GLU A 299 -3.16 -18.70 -7.35
N LYS A 300 -3.14 -19.28 -6.16
CA LYS A 300 -2.13 -20.27 -5.74
C LYS A 300 -2.47 -21.63 -6.36
N LEU A 301 -1.47 -22.32 -6.93
CA LEU A 301 -1.60 -23.65 -7.52
C LEU A 301 -1.35 -24.76 -6.52
#